data_6d52cde1f4e6d2413b84247ca9ee283c
#
_entry.id   6d52cde1f4e6d2413b84247ca9ee283c
#
_cell.length_a   1.000
_cell.length_b   1.000
_cell.length_c   1.000
_cell.angle_alpha   90.00
_cell.angle_beta   90.00
_cell.angle_gamma   90.00
#
_symmetry.space_group_name_H-M   'P 1'
#
loop_
_entity.id
_entity.type
_entity.pdbx_description
1 polymer ?
#
loop_
_entity_poly.entity_id
_entity_poly.type
_entity_poly.pdbx_seq_one_letter_code
_entity_poly.pdbx_strand_id
1 'polypeptide(L)'
;MKLILILLAALSLPVTAAPASGEINLDVGTPPVMVAKHTLAQRSSRLIRFYEAGVIGLGDDGMVKLHDGSRLTLPQRQIAEKLIDQENPDRNSLIFALAEAHGGKEAQAAVRAAQVKRWKDQFHSGWWIQDAQGNWNKKP
;
A
#
# COMPACT_ATOMS: atom_id res chain seq x y z
N MET A 1 -64.49 -36.86 2.01
CA MET A 1 -63.64 -35.97 1.23
C MET A 1 -62.72 -35.23 2.18
N LYS A 2 -61.42 -35.60 2.21
CA LYS A 2 -60.42 -34.96 3.09
C LYS A 2 -59.67 -33.91 2.27
N LEU A 3 -59.84 -32.64 2.63
CA LEU A 3 -59.10 -31.53 2.06
C LEU A 3 -57.71 -31.53 2.68
N ILE A 4 -56.68 -31.74 1.85
CA ILE A 4 -55.26 -31.60 2.24
C ILE A 4 -54.87 -30.14 1.91
N LEU A 5 -54.64 -29.37 2.96
CA LEU A 5 -54.13 -28.01 2.84
C LEU A 5 -52.58 -28.10 2.76
N ILE A 6 -52.03 -27.86 1.59
CA ILE A 6 -50.55 -27.78 1.40
C ILE A 6 -50.15 -26.37 1.77
N LEU A 7 -49.47 -26.26 2.91
CA LEU A 7 -48.84 -25.00 3.36
C LEU A 7 -47.49 -24.84 2.66
N LEU A 8 -47.42 -23.94 1.66
CA LEU A 8 -46.18 -23.59 0.99
C LEU A 8 -45.41 -22.61 1.86
N ALA A 9 -44.41 -23.10 2.60
CA ALA A 9 -43.49 -22.26 3.34
C ALA A 9 -42.47 -21.66 2.38
N ALA A 10 -42.59 -20.37 2.06
CA ALA A 10 -41.62 -19.63 1.33
C ALA A 10 -40.39 -19.40 2.21
N LEU A 11 -39.30 -20.12 1.94
CA LEU A 11 -37.98 -19.87 2.53
C LEU A 11 -37.37 -18.63 1.88
N SER A 12 -37.55 -17.47 2.50
CA SER A 12 -36.82 -16.26 2.14
C SER A 12 -35.39 -16.38 2.70
N LEU A 13 -34.46 -16.73 1.83
CA LEU A 13 -33.01 -16.64 2.15
C LEU A 13 -32.61 -15.17 2.25
N PRO A 14 -31.86 -14.78 3.29
CA PRO A 14 -31.32 -13.42 3.34
C PRO A 14 -30.32 -13.28 2.19
N VAL A 15 -30.60 -12.38 1.26
CA VAL A 15 -29.61 -11.91 0.28
C VAL A 15 -28.58 -11.09 1.06
N THR A 16 -27.48 -11.71 1.44
CA THR A 16 -26.29 -10.98 1.87
C THR A 16 -25.75 -10.23 0.65
N ALA A 17 -26.02 -8.92 0.62
CA ALA A 17 -25.37 -8.05 -0.34
C ALA A 17 -23.87 -8.15 -0.14
N ALA A 18 -23.13 -8.68 -1.12
CA ALA A 18 -21.68 -8.56 -1.16
C ALA A 18 -21.34 -7.07 -1.12
N PRO A 19 -20.33 -6.62 -0.29
CA PRO A 19 -19.91 -5.24 -0.35
C PRO A 19 -19.53 -4.92 -1.79
N ALA A 20 -20.12 -3.85 -2.32
CA ALA A 20 -19.74 -3.36 -3.64
C ALA A 20 -18.23 -3.16 -3.62
N SER A 21 -17.47 -3.92 -4.42
CA SER A 21 -16.04 -3.75 -4.63
C SER A 21 -15.84 -2.51 -5.49
N GLY A 22 -16.19 -1.33 -4.94
CA GLY A 22 -15.83 -0.05 -5.49
C GLY A 22 -14.34 0.11 -5.38
N GLU A 23 -13.69 0.53 -6.47
CA GLU A 23 -12.28 0.90 -6.45
C GLU A 23 -12.05 1.99 -5.38
N ILE A 24 -11.04 1.80 -4.53
CA ILE A 24 -10.69 2.76 -3.49
C ILE A 24 -10.13 4.02 -4.14
N ASN A 25 -10.77 5.16 -3.90
CA ASN A 25 -10.25 6.45 -4.37
C ASN A 25 -9.06 6.88 -3.50
N LEU A 26 -7.86 6.76 -4.05
CA LEU A 26 -6.61 7.18 -3.41
C LEU A 26 -6.28 8.67 -3.65
N ASP A 27 -7.12 9.40 -4.39
CA ASP A 27 -6.87 10.79 -4.77
C ASP A 27 -7.74 11.78 -3.99
N VAL A 28 -8.25 11.36 -2.82
CA VAL A 28 -8.96 12.25 -1.91
C VAL A 28 -8.04 13.37 -1.41
N GLY A 29 -8.57 14.57 -1.32
CA GLY A 29 -7.83 15.79 -1.01
C GLY A 29 -8.02 16.29 0.43
N THR A 30 -8.22 15.39 1.41
CA THR A 30 -8.28 15.82 2.82
C THR A 30 -6.93 16.38 3.29
N PRO A 31 -6.90 17.36 4.20
CA PRO A 31 -5.64 17.95 4.63
C PRO A 31 -4.58 16.92 5.10
N PRO A 32 -4.89 15.90 5.91
CA PRO A 32 -3.90 14.89 6.31
C PRO A 32 -3.32 14.11 5.12
N VAL A 33 -4.15 13.77 4.14
CA VAL A 33 -3.70 13.08 2.91
C VAL A 33 -2.77 13.97 2.10
N MET A 34 -3.13 15.24 1.93
CA MET A 34 -2.30 16.19 1.17
C MET A 34 -0.95 16.44 1.85
N VAL A 35 -0.92 16.58 3.18
CA VAL A 35 0.33 16.74 3.93
C VAL A 35 1.22 15.50 3.78
N ALA A 36 0.68 14.30 3.94
CA ALA A 36 1.44 13.06 3.80
C ALA A 36 2.00 12.89 2.38
N LYS A 37 1.20 13.13 1.35
CA LYS A 37 1.65 13.08 -0.06
C LYS A 37 2.77 14.08 -0.33
N HIS A 38 2.64 15.31 0.18
CA HIS A 38 3.66 16.35 0.00
C HIS A 38 4.98 15.96 0.67
N THR A 39 4.94 15.46 1.89
CA THR A 39 6.13 15.00 2.63
C THR A 39 6.87 13.89 1.88
N LEU A 40 6.14 12.89 1.37
CA LEU A 40 6.71 11.81 0.57
C LEU A 40 7.32 12.35 -0.73
N ALA A 41 6.63 13.25 -1.43
CA ALA A 41 7.12 13.85 -2.67
C ALA A 41 8.42 14.64 -2.47
N GLN A 42 8.52 15.40 -1.38
CA GLN A 42 9.75 16.16 -1.06
C GLN A 42 10.96 15.25 -0.79
N ARG A 43 10.74 14.06 -0.24
CA ARG A 43 11.83 13.11 0.05
C ARG A 43 12.23 12.29 -1.17
N SER A 44 11.34 12.10 -2.13
CA SER A 44 11.56 11.22 -3.28
C SER A 44 12.84 11.53 -4.05
N SER A 45 13.19 12.79 -4.26
CA SER A 45 14.41 13.19 -4.96
C SER A 45 15.69 12.70 -4.30
N ARG A 46 15.69 12.54 -2.98
CA ARG A 46 16.84 11.99 -2.24
C ARG A 46 16.90 10.47 -2.27
N LEU A 47 15.74 9.81 -2.37
CA LEU A 47 15.63 8.36 -2.47
C LEU A 47 16.01 7.83 -3.86
N ILE A 48 15.68 8.54 -4.93
CA ILE A 48 15.90 8.12 -6.32
C ILE A 48 17.34 7.66 -6.56
N ARG A 49 18.33 8.41 -6.12
CA ARG A 49 19.74 8.06 -6.29
C ARG A 49 20.11 6.72 -5.65
N PHE A 50 19.47 6.35 -4.54
CA PHE A 50 19.71 5.06 -3.88
C PHE A 50 18.96 3.93 -4.56
N TYR A 51 17.78 4.18 -5.13
CA TYR A 51 17.09 3.22 -5.98
C TYR A 51 17.89 2.92 -7.25
N GLU A 52 18.38 3.94 -7.92
CA GLU A 52 19.20 3.81 -9.14
C GLU A 52 20.52 3.08 -8.89
N ALA A 53 21.13 3.30 -7.73
CA ALA A 53 22.35 2.62 -7.31
C ALA A 53 22.10 1.17 -6.85
N GLY A 54 20.85 0.73 -6.73
CA GLY A 54 20.48 -0.61 -6.23
C GLY A 54 20.68 -0.81 -4.74
N VAL A 55 20.86 0.28 -3.99
CA VAL A 55 21.09 0.25 -2.53
C VAL A 55 19.80 -0.04 -1.76
N ILE A 56 18.70 0.53 -2.22
CA ILE A 56 17.37 0.37 -1.64
C ILE A 56 16.40 -0.18 -2.67
N GLY A 57 15.31 -0.73 -2.21
CA GLY A 57 14.23 -1.23 -3.03
C GLY A 57 12.88 -1.18 -2.32
N LEU A 58 11.85 -1.62 -3.02
CA LEU A 58 10.49 -1.67 -2.52
C LEU A 58 10.16 -3.07 -2.04
N GLY A 59 9.77 -3.19 -0.77
CA GLY A 59 9.26 -4.43 -0.21
C GLY A 59 7.89 -4.81 -0.75
N ASP A 60 7.51 -6.06 -0.59
CA ASP A 60 6.17 -6.53 -0.98
C ASP A 60 5.05 -5.83 -0.19
N ASP A 61 5.34 -5.39 1.01
CA ASP A 61 4.45 -4.58 1.87
C ASP A 61 4.36 -3.09 1.48
N GLY A 62 5.06 -2.67 0.42
CA GLY A 62 5.12 -1.29 -0.01
C GLY A 62 6.06 -0.39 0.80
N MET A 63 6.82 -0.96 1.73
CA MET A 63 7.82 -0.22 2.51
C MET A 63 9.18 -0.23 1.80
N VAL A 64 9.94 0.84 1.96
CA VAL A 64 11.30 0.94 1.43
C VAL A 64 12.26 0.14 2.32
N LYS A 65 13.13 -0.63 1.71
CA LYS A 65 14.08 -1.50 2.42
C LYS A 65 15.49 -1.38 1.84
N LEU A 66 16.48 -1.58 2.70
CA LEU A 66 17.86 -1.74 2.25
C LEU A 66 17.97 -3.03 1.42
N HIS A 67 18.51 -2.93 0.22
CA HIS A 67 18.77 -4.08 -0.66
C HIS A 67 20.26 -4.46 -0.64
N ASP A 68 21.14 -3.56 -1.04
CA ASP A 68 22.59 -3.76 -1.04
C ASP A 68 23.34 -2.47 -0.68
N GLY A 69 23.80 -2.41 0.55
CA GLY A 69 24.62 -1.29 1.06
C GLY A 69 26.14 -1.53 0.98
N SER A 70 26.58 -2.65 0.39
CA SER A 70 28.00 -3.09 0.45
C SER A 70 28.97 -2.12 -0.24
N ARG A 71 28.50 -1.35 -1.23
CA ARG A 71 29.30 -0.37 -1.96
C ARG A 71 29.30 1.03 -1.34
N LEU A 72 28.53 1.24 -0.30
CA LEU A 72 28.42 2.52 0.38
C LEU A 72 29.52 2.66 1.44
N THR A 73 30.03 3.88 1.59
CA THR A 73 30.77 4.26 2.80
C THR A 73 29.82 4.26 3.99
N LEU A 74 30.34 4.15 5.21
CA LEU A 74 29.52 4.18 6.41
C LEU A 74 28.61 5.43 6.50
N PRO A 75 29.10 6.66 6.24
CA PRO A 75 28.24 7.83 6.24
C PRO A 75 27.13 7.78 5.19
N GLN A 76 27.41 7.28 3.98
CA GLN A 76 26.39 7.12 2.93
C GLN A 76 25.31 6.12 3.32
N ARG A 77 25.71 4.99 3.94
CA ARG A 77 24.79 3.99 4.45
C ARG A 77 23.89 4.56 5.53
N GLN A 78 24.46 5.31 6.48
CA GLN A 78 23.68 5.98 7.53
C GLN A 78 22.66 6.98 6.95
N ILE A 79 23.00 7.70 5.87
CA ILE A 79 22.06 8.58 5.18
C ILE A 79 20.91 7.75 4.56
N ALA A 80 21.21 6.65 3.88
CA ALA A 80 20.19 5.78 3.29
C ALA A 80 19.25 5.20 4.35
N GLU A 81 19.80 4.68 5.44
CA GLU A 81 19.03 4.13 6.57
C GLU A 81 18.13 5.20 7.21
N LYS A 82 18.66 6.41 7.44
CA LYS A 82 17.87 7.52 7.98
C LYS A 82 16.72 7.93 7.04
N LEU A 83 16.94 7.92 5.73
CA LEU A 83 15.86 8.19 4.78
C LEU A 83 14.78 7.13 4.82
N ILE A 84 15.15 5.85 4.94
CA ILE A 84 14.19 4.74 5.11
C ILE A 84 13.38 4.91 6.40
N ASP A 85 14.05 5.24 7.51
CA ASP A 85 13.43 5.44 8.82
C ASP A 85 12.43 6.61 8.83
N GLN A 86 12.60 7.58 7.95
CA GLN A 86 11.67 8.68 7.76
C GLN A 86 10.56 8.35 6.75
N GLU A 87 10.90 7.63 5.69
CA GLU A 87 9.97 7.30 4.60
C GLU A 87 8.84 6.37 5.05
N ASN A 88 9.19 5.28 5.73
CA ASN A 88 8.21 4.24 6.06
C ASN A 88 7.12 4.68 7.05
N PRO A 89 7.41 5.45 8.11
CA PRO A 89 6.36 6.03 8.94
C PRO A 89 5.43 6.96 8.15
N ASP A 90 5.96 7.78 7.23
CA ASP A 90 5.15 8.69 6.41
C ASP A 90 4.29 7.91 5.40
N ARG A 91 4.78 6.79 4.84
CA ARG A 91 3.97 5.87 4.02
C ARG A 91 2.81 5.29 4.82
N ASN A 92 3.05 4.85 6.05
CA ASN A 92 1.99 4.38 6.94
C ASN A 92 1.01 5.50 7.32
N SER A 93 1.50 6.72 7.54
CA SER A 93 0.65 7.89 7.80
C SER A 93 -0.27 8.20 6.62
N LEU A 94 0.21 8.08 5.39
CA LEU A 94 -0.63 8.24 4.20
C LEU A 94 -1.74 7.17 4.15
N ILE A 95 -1.40 5.91 4.40
CA ILE A 95 -2.39 4.81 4.44
C ILE A 95 -3.44 5.08 5.51
N PHE A 96 -3.01 5.50 6.70
CA PHE A 96 -3.93 5.84 7.79
C PHE A 96 -4.85 7.01 7.42
N ALA A 97 -4.32 8.10 6.88
CA ALA A 97 -5.10 9.26 6.47
C ALA A 97 -6.11 8.93 5.36
N LEU A 98 -5.73 8.08 4.40
CA LEU A 98 -6.63 7.57 3.38
C LEU A 98 -7.74 6.69 3.97
N ALA A 99 -7.40 5.81 4.93
CA ALA A 99 -8.38 4.97 5.60
C ALA A 99 -9.39 5.81 6.38
N GLU A 100 -8.96 6.84 7.09
CA GLU A 100 -9.86 7.78 7.79
C GLU A 100 -10.83 8.47 6.81
N ALA A 101 -10.38 8.82 5.60
CA ALA A 101 -11.23 9.39 4.57
C ALA A 101 -12.23 8.38 3.97
N HIS A 102 -12.03 7.09 4.18
CA HIS A 102 -12.86 5.99 3.68
C HIS A 102 -13.65 5.24 4.78
N GLY A 103 -13.81 5.80 5.95
CA GLY A 103 -14.60 5.22 7.03
C GLY A 103 -13.79 4.67 8.21
N GLY A 104 -12.47 4.88 8.22
CA GLY A 104 -11.63 4.57 9.35
C GLY A 104 -11.05 3.15 9.35
N LYS A 105 -10.99 2.53 10.52
CA LYS A 105 -10.29 1.27 10.75
C LYS A 105 -10.75 0.12 9.82
N GLU A 106 -12.04 0.03 9.53
CA GLU A 106 -12.60 -1.02 8.66
C GLU A 106 -12.09 -0.91 7.21
N ALA A 107 -11.76 0.29 6.76
CA ALA A 107 -11.23 0.52 5.41
C ALA A 107 -9.71 0.29 5.30
N GLN A 108 -8.99 0.18 6.42
CA GLN A 108 -7.52 0.23 6.43
C GLN A 108 -6.87 -0.89 5.60
N ALA A 109 -7.39 -2.12 5.66
CA ALA A 109 -6.82 -3.23 4.90
C ALA A 109 -6.99 -3.04 3.38
N ALA A 110 -8.17 -2.62 2.94
CA ALA A 110 -8.45 -2.36 1.52
C ALA A 110 -7.66 -1.15 0.99
N VAL A 111 -7.58 -0.07 1.76
CA VAL A 111 -6.78 1.12 1.43
C VAL A 111 -5.29 0.77 1.33
N ARG A 112 -4.77 0.00 2.29
CA ARG A 112 -3.37 -0.45 2.26
C ARG A 112 -3.09 -1.24 0.99
N ALA A 113 -3.91 -2.22 0.67
CA ALA A 113 -3.75 -3.04 -0.53
C ALA A 113 -3.76 -2.19 -1.81
N ALA A 114 -4.69 -1.25 -1.93
CA ALA A 114 -4.78 -0.36 -3.08
C ALA A 114 -3.56 0.58 -3.18
N GLN A 115 -3.13 1.17 -2.07
CA GLN A 115 -1.98 2.09 -2.07
C GLN A 115 -0.66 1.38 -2.33
N VAL A 116 -0.46 0.20 -1.76
CA VAL A 116 0.74 -0.64 -2.02
C VAL A 116 0.77 -1.04 -3.49
N LYS A 117 -0.36 -1.45 -4.06
CA LYS A 117 -0.45 -1.74 -5.50
C LYS A 117 -0.05 -0.52 -6.33
N ARG A 118 -0.57 0.68 -6.00
CA ARG A 118 -0.21 1.94 -6.69
C ARG A 118 1.29 2.20 -6.63
N TRP A 119 1.94 2.07 -5.48
CA TRP A 119 3.39 2.25 -5.36
C TRP A 119 4.17 1.25 -6.22
N LYS A 120 3.75 -0.02 -6.23
CA LYS A 120 4.37 -1.05 -7.09
C LYS A 120 4.21 -0.73 -8.57
N ASP A 121 3.01 -0.31 -8.99
CA ASP A 121 2.73 0.03 -10.40
C ASP A 121 3.54 1.25 -10.87
N GLN A 122 3.72 2.24 -10.00
CA GLN A 122 4.48 3.47 -10.28
C GLN A 122 6.00 3.32 -10.10
N PHE A 123 6.45 2.22 -9.51
CA PHE A 123 7.86 1.97 -9.27
C PHE A 123 8.61 1.79 -10.59
N HIS A 124 9.79 2.38 -10.73
CA HIS A 124 10.49 2.39 -12.02
C HIS A 124 11.03 1.01 -12.41
N SER A 125 10.93 0.70 -13.70
CA SER A 125 11.58 -0.48 -14.29
C SER A 125 13.07 -0.49 -14.00
N GLY A 126 13.61 -1.66 -13.69
CA GLY A 126 15.01 -1.84 -13.35
C GLY A 126 15.39 -1.58 -11.89
N TRP A 127 14.50 -0.98 -11.08
CA TRP A 127 14.71 -0.87 -9.64
C TRP A 127 14.36 -2.18 -8.93
N TRP A 128 14.95 -2.39 -7.76
CA TRP A 128 14.77 -3.62 -7.00
C TRP A 128 13.46 -3.65 -6.23
N ILE A 129 12.71 -4.75 -6.39
CA ILE A 129 11.44 -4.99 -5.71
C ILE A 129 11.43 -6.40 -5.13
N GLN A 130 10.81 -6.57 -3.96
CA GLN A 130 10.59 -7.89 -3.36
C GLN A 130 9.29 -8.51 -3.84
N ASP A 131 9.32 -9.82 -4.07
CA ASP A 131 8.11 -10.62 -4.20
C ASP A 131 7.51 -11.00 -2.83
N ALA A 132 6.38 -11.72 -2.84
CA ALA A 132 5.69 -12.15 -1.61
C ALA A 132 6.53 -13.12 -0.75
N GLN A 133 7.54 -13.77 -1.31
CA GLN A 133 8.48 -14.67 -0.62
C GLN A 133 9.71 -13.93 -0.09
N GLY A 134 9.82 -12.64 -0.32
CA GLY A 134 10.94 -11.81 0.10
C GLY A 134 12.15 -11.85 -0.83
N ASN A 135 12.03 -12.47 -2.00
CA ASN A 135 13.11 -12.49 -2.99
C ASN A 135 13.19 -11.15 -3.71
N TRP A 136 14.42 -10.68 -3.92
CA TRP A 136 14.69 -9.47 -4.67
C TRP A 136 14.77 -9.74 -6.18
N ASN A 137 14.05 -8.95 -6.94
CA ASN A 137 14.04 -8.97 -8.40
C ASN A 137 14.07 -7.54 -8.93
N LYS A 138 14.62 -7.33 -10.12
CA LYS A 138 14.44 -6.05 -10.80
C LYS A 138 13.02 -5.98 -11.36
N LYS A 139 12.36 -4.85 -11.16
CA LYS A 139 11.05 -4.63 -11.78
C LYS A 139 11.21 -4.62 -13.30
N PRO A 140 10.38 -5.40 -14.04
CA PRO A 140 10.39 -5.44 -15.51
C PRO A 140 10.16 -4.07 -16.15
#